data_ffaaa00317ed5a70c6ffffc639cfac49
#
_entry.id   ffaaa00317ed5a70c6ffffc639cfac49
#
_cell.length_a   1.000
_cell.length_b   1.000
_cell.length_c   1.000
_cell.angle_alpha   90.00
_cell.angle_beta   90.00
_cell.angle_gamma   90.00
#
_symmetry.space_group_name_H-M   'P 1'
#
loop_
_entity.id
_entity.type
_entity.pdbx_description
1 polymer ?
#
loop_
_entity_poly.entity_id
_entity_poly.type
_entity_poly.pdbx_seq_one_letter_code
_entity_poly.pdbx_strand_id
1 'polypeptide(L)'
;MVSWFGKGLRGPLRDAIVIQSIRPETRGRAFGFHRAMDTLGAIFGPLLGVWLLGWSQAIAWRDAAGPFRLVLGLSVIPGLLAVAAFGLLVHDPASTPNPALRLLTSLRGLSPRFRHYLRAVGCFGCGDFSHSLLIMAATQLLTAHHEPMRAAQLAGLLYVVRNVVQSLSSFPVGVLADRVGPLPVLAVGYTLGATTALLVAAAFAWQITTFSSLVLLFVIAGVYMAVQESLESTVVAELVTRETLGTSLGALGTVNGVAKFLASTLVGVVWSTLSPVAAFGLAAGLMGAGTVLLTRLPRRP
;
A
#
# COMPACT_ATOMS: atom_id res chain seq x y z
N MET A 1 -17.71 -6.11 -3.32
CA MET A 1 -18.12 -4.68 -3.44
C MET A 1 -18.25 -4.03 -2.06
N VAL A 2 -19.12 -4.50 -1.17
CA VAL A 2 -19.37 -3.90 0.17
C VAL A 2 -18.08 -3.76 1.02
N SER A 3 -17.24 -4.77 1.04
CA SER A 3 -15.97 -4.77 1.82
C SER A 3 -14.97 -3.70 1.34
N TRP A 4 -14.90 -3.45 0.03
CA TRP A 4 -14.04 -2.40 -0.54
C TRP A 4 -14.58 -1.00 -0.23
N PHE A 5 -15.90 -0.83 -0.27
CA PHE A 5 -16.55 0.42 0.13
C PHE A 5 -16.27 0.74 1.61
N GLY A 6 -16.47 -0.26 2.50
CA GLY A 6 -16.15 -0.12 3.92
C GLY A 6 -14.67 0.21 4.18
N LYS A 7 -13.74 -0.39 3.43
CA LYS A 7 -12.30 -0.09 3.53
C LYS A 7 -12.00 1.35 3.10
N GLY A 8 -12.65 1.84 2.05
CA GLY A 8 -12.49 3.22 1.55
C GLY A 8 -12.95 4.28 2.55
N LEU A 9 -14.01 4.02 3.31
CA LEU A 9 -14.48 4.91 4.37
C LEU A 9 -13.62 4.83 5.64
N ARG A 10 -13.24 3.64 6.05
CA ARG A 10 -12.49 3.40 7.29
C ARG A 10 -11.09 4.02 7.28
N GLY A 11 -10.39 3.94 6.14
CA GLY A 11 -8.99 4.38 6.04
C GLY A 11 -8.78 5.84 6.47
N PRO A 12 -9.39 6.81 5.78
CA PRO A 12 -9.22 8.23 6.09
C PRO A 12 -9.66 8.61 7.51
N LEU A 13 -10.75 7.99 8.02
CA LEU A 13 -11.25 8.25 9.38
C LEU A 13 -10.27 7.75 10.43
N ARG A 14 -9.77 6.53 10.26
CA ARG A 14 -8.74 5.96 11.14
C ARG A 14 -7.48 6.82 11.17
N ASP A 15 -6.97 7.20 10.00
CA ASP A 15 -5.76 8.01 9.89
C ASP A 15 -5.96 9.39 10.53
N ALA A 16 -7.15 9.98 10.43
CA ALA A 16 -7.49 11.22 11.12
C ALA A 16 -7.47 11.06 12.66
N ILE A 17 -8.05 9.99 13.20
CA ILE A 17 -8.03 9.69 14.63
C ILE A 17 -6.58 9.52 15.11
N VAL A 18 -5.76 8.74 14.39
CA VAL A 18 -4.33 8.56 14.73
C VAL A 18 -3.62 9.90 14.78
N ILE A 19 -3.76 10.75 13.74
CA ILE A 19 -3.10 12.07 13.68
C ILE A 19 -3.52 12.98 14.84
N GLN A 20 -4.80 12.95 15.23
CA GLN A 20 -5.33 13.79 16.30
C GLN A 20 -4.90 13.31 17.69
N SER A 21 -4.61 12.01 17.85
CA SER A 21 -4.27 11.38 19.12
C SER A 21 -2.78 11.42 19.45
N ILE A 22 -1.91 11.82 18.51
CA ILE A 22 -0.44 11.79 18.66
C ILE A 22 0.17 13.16 18.47
N ARG A 23 1.37 13.34 19.03
CA ARG A 23 2.16 14.56 18.86
C ARG A 23 2.73 14.64 17.43
N PRO A 24 2.84 15.86 16.84
CA PRO A 24 3.38 16.05 15.50
C PRO A 24 4.76 15.36 15.29
N GLU A 25 5.62 15.40 16.31
CA GLU A 25 7.01 14.88 16.28
C GLU A 25 7.07 13.34 16.25
N THR A 26 5.94 12.66 16.48
CA THR A 26 5.88 11.19 16.57
C THR A 26 4.96 10.54 15.51
N ARG A 27 4.49 11.33 14.55
CA ARG A 27 3.55 10.87 13.52
C ARG A 27 4.15 9.78 12.63
N GLY A 28 5.40 9.95 12.21
CA GLY A 28 6.09 8.99 11.35
C GLY A 28 6.18 7.61 12.01
N ARG A 29 6.67 7.53 13.25
CA ARG A 29 6.78 6.25 13.97
C ARG A 29 5.43 5.62 14.27
N ALA A 30 4.39 6.40 14.54
CA ALA A 30 3.05 5.89 14.80
C ALA A 30 2.43 5.26 13.55
N PHE A 31 2.53 5.93 12.41
CA PHE A 31 2.09 5.35 11.13
C PHE A 31 2.97 4.17 10.72
N GLY A 32 4.29 4.26 10.93
CA GLY A 32 5.21 3.15 10.68
C GLY A 32 4.87 1.91 11.51
N PHE A 33 4.58 2.07 12.81
CA PHE A 33 4.14 0.99 13.68
C PHE A 33 2.80 0.40 13.22
N HIS A 34 1.83 1.28 12.93
CA HIS A 34 0.53 0.84 12.43
C HIS A 34 0.67 0.01 11.15
N ARG A 35 1.49 0.45 10.20
CA ARG A 35 1.72 -0.28 8.94
C ARG A 35 2.47 -1.58 9.15
N ALA A 36 3.45 -1.62 10.06
CA ALA A 36 4.12 -2.85 10.44
C ALA A 36 3.12 -3.90 10.95
N MET A 37 2.21 -3.50 11.85
CA MET A 37 1.18 -4.41 12.39
C MET A 37 0.15 -4.85 11.35
N ASP A 38 -0.28 -3.93 10.48
CA ASP A 38 -1.20 -4.23 9.37
C ASP A 38 -0.60 -5.27 8.40
N THR A 39 0.67 -5.10 8.05
CA THR A 39 1.41 -6.02 7.16
C THR A 39 1.72 -7.35 7.85
N LEU A 40 2.01 -7.37 9.15
CA LEU A 40 2.14 -8.61 9.92
C LEU A 40 0.84 -9.42 9.88
N GLY A 41 -0.31 -8.77 10.03
CA GLY A 41 -1.61 -9.43 9.86
C GLY A 41 -1.79 -10.04 8.46
N ALA A 42 -1.30 -9.36 7.42
CA ALA A 42 -1.33 -9.87 6.04
C ALA A 42 -0.37 -11.06 5.80
N ILE A 43 0.64 -11.25 6.65
CA ILE A 43 1.53 -12.42 6.62
C ILE A 43 0.93 -13.58 7.41
N PHE A 44 0.55 -13.33 8.66
CA PHE A 44 0.07 -14.38 9.56
C PHE A 44 -1.33 -14.88 9.20
N GLY A 45 -2.21 -14.01 8.66
CA GLY A 45 -3.56 -14.39 8.26
C GLY A 45 -3.60 -15.55 7.28
N PRO A 46 -2.96 -15.47 6.11
CA PRO A 46 -2.87 -16.56 5.15
C PRO A 46 -2.18 -17.81 5.70
N LEU A 47 -1.10 -17.66 6.48
CA LEU A 47 -0.40 -18.81 7.11
C LEU A 47 -1.31 -19.55 8.07
N LEU A 48 -2.04 -18.83 8.92
CA LEU A 48 -3.03 -19.43 9.82
C LEU A 48 -4.17 -20.08 9.02
N GLY A 49 -4.62 -19.43 7.94
CA GLY A 49 -5.65 -19.98 7.05
C GLY A 49 -5.23 -21.30 6.42
N VAL A 50 -4.00 -21.40 5.90
CA VAL A 50 -3.44 -22.66 5.33
C VAL A 50 -3.32 -23.74 6.41
N TRP A 51 -2.83 -23.38 7.60
CA TRP A 51 -2.71 -24.31 8.73
C TRP A 51 -4.07 -24.84 9.17
N LEU A 52 -5.06 -23.96 9.35
CA LEU A 52 -6.44 -24.34 9.70
C LEU A 52 -7.09 -25.20 8.62
N LEU A 53 -6.82 -24.89 7.34
CA LEU A 53 -7.34 -25.68 6.23
C LEU A 53 -6.75 -27.10 6.25
N GLY A 54 -5.44 -27.25 6.48
CA GLY A 54 -4.79 -28.55 6.64
C GLY A 54 -5.36 -29.34 7.83
N TRP A 55 -5.53 -28.67 8.96
CA TRP A 55 -6.15 -29.27 10.14
C TRP A 55 -7.60 -29.70 9.90
N SER A 56 -8.38 -28.86 9.21
CA SER A 56 -9.79 -29.14 8.92
C SER A 56 -9.98 -30.33 7.96
N GLN A 57 -9.00 -30.64 7.12
CA GLN A 57 -9.04 -31.82 6.23
C GLN A 57 -8.99 -33.16 7.00
N ALA A 58 -8.48 -33.17 8.24
CA ALA A 58 -8.51 -34.33 9.09
C ALA A 58 -9.92 -34.66 9.63
N ILE A 59 -10.88 -33.74 9.47
CA ILE A 59 -12.28 -33.92 9.88
C ILE A 59 -13.05 -34.52 8.71
N ALA A 60 -13.90 -35.54 8.99
CA ALA A 60 -14.75 -36.14 7.96
C ALA A 60 -15.85 -35.17 7.52
N TRP A 61 -15.72 -34.60 6.34
CA TRP A 61 -16.70 -33.68 5.73
C TRP A 61 -17.62 -34.42 4.78
N ARG A 62 -18.89 -34.03 4.76
CA ARG A 62 -19.88 -34.50 3.77
C ARG A 62 -19.73 -33.84 2.40
N ASP A 63 -19.03 -32.69 2.34
CA ASP A 63 -18.91 -31.82 1.19
C ASP A 63 -17.47 -31.28 1.09
N ALA A 64 -16.92 -31.25 -0.12
CA ALA A 64 -15.58 -30.74 -0.40
C ALA A 64 -15.39 -29.25 0.00
N ALA A 65 -16.47 -28.48 0.09
CA ALA A 65 -16.44 -27.07 0.55
C ALA A 65 -16.42 -26.93 2.08
N GLY A 66 -16.65 -27.99 2.85
CA GLY A 66 -16.72 -27.98 4.31
C GLY A 66 -15.50 -27.32 4.99
N PRO A 67 -14.26 -27.77 4.67
CA PRO A 67 -13.04 -27.19 5.21
C PRO A 67 -12.94 -25.67 4.98
N PHE A 68 -13.28 -25.22 3.78
CA PHE A 68 -13.25 -23.78 3.44
C PHE A 68 -14.29 -22.97 4.20
N ARG A 69 -15.49 -23.51 4.36
CA ARG A 69 -16.55 -22.85 5.16
C ARG A 69 -16.16 -22.72 6.64
N LEU A 70 -15.50 -23.75 7.20
CA LEU A 70 -15.00 -23.68 8.58
C LEU A 70 -13.95 -22.58 8.72
N VAL A 71 -12.93 -22.54 7.84
CA VAL A 71 -11.86 -21.54 7.90
C VAL A 71 -12.42 -20.13 7.70
N LEU A 72 -13.34 -19.92 6.77
CA LEU A 72 -14.03 -18.65 6.58
C LEU A 72 -14.88 -18.27 7.80
N GLY A 73 -15.59 -19.21 8.42
CA GLY A 73 -16.33 -18.98 9.64
C GLY A 73 -15.44 -18.58 10.81
N LEU A 74 -14.31 -19.27 11.00
CA LEU A 74 -13.34 -18.95 12.03
C LEU A 74 -12.67 -17.58 11.79
N SER A 75 -12.50 -17.16 10.55
CA SER A 75 -11.93 -15.83 10.23
C SER A 75 -12.82 -14.65 10.65
N VAL A 76 -14.11 -14.89 10.93
CA VAL A 76 -15.03 -13.88 11.47
C VAL A 76 -14.65 -13.51 12.91
N ILE A 77 -14.10 -14.46 13.69
CA ILE A 77 -13.74 -14.24 15.10
C ILE A 77 -12.73 -13.10 15.27
N PRO A 78 -11.54 -13.13 14.65
CA PRO A 78 -10.60 -12.02 14.76
C PRO A 78 -11.16 -10.71 14.19
N GLY A 79 -12.01 -10.78 13.17
CA GLY A 79 -12.72 -9.60 12.63
C GLY A 79 -13.64 -8.95 13.66
N LEU A 80 -14.48 -9.75 14.34
CA LEU A 80 -15.36 -9.26 15.41
C LEU A 80 -14.57 -8.75 16.62
N LEU A 81 -13.49 -9.44 17.02
CA LEU A 81 -12.61 -8.99 18.09
C LEU A 81 -11.96 -7.63 17.75
N ALA A 82 -11.53 -7.42 16.51
CA ALA A 82 -10.98 -6.14 16.08
C ALA A 82 -12.03 -5.01 16.14
N VAL A 83 -13.28 -5.27 15.71
CA VAL A 83 -14.38 -4.31 15.82
C VAL A 83 -14.71 -4.00 17.29
N ALA A 84 -14.80 -5.03 18.14
CA ALA A 84 -15.06 -4.87 19.56
C ALA A 84 -13.93 -4.08 20.25
N ALA A 85 -12.66 -4.43 19.97
CA ALA A 85 -11.50 -3.71 20.51
C ALA A 85 -11.51 -2.24 20.08
N PHE A 86 -11.82 -1.96 18.82
CA PHE A 86 -11.94 -0.58 18.34
C PHE A 86 -13.06 0.18 19.07
N GLY A 87 -14.25 -0.40 19.18
CA GLY A 87 -15.40 0.23 19.83
C GLY A 87 -15.24 0.44 21.34
N LEU A 88 -14.47 -0.44 22.01
CA LEU A 88 -14.30 -0.37 23.46
C LEU A 88 -13.07 0.45 23.88
N LEU A 89 -12.00 0.44 23.08
CA LEU A 89 -10.70 1.01 23.45
C LEU A 89 -10.41 2.36 22.79
N VAL A 90 -11.04 2.65 21.65
CA VAL A 90 -10.79 3.90 20.91
C VAL A 90 -11.84 4.94 21.34
N HIS A 91 -11.34 6.02 21.93
CA HIS A 91 -12.17 7.18 22.26
C HIS A 91 -12.07 8.18 21.11
N ASP A 92 -13.22 8.63 20.61
CA ASP A 92 -13.26 9.67 19.59
C ASP A 92 -12.80 11.01 20.23
N PRO A 93 -11.73 11.65 19.72
CA PRO A 93 -11.34 12.96 20.23
C PRO A 93 -12.49 13.93 19.97
N ALA A 94 -12.91 14.64 21.03
CA ALA A 94 -14.00 15.60 20.96
C ALA A 94 -13.76 16.60 19.84
N SER A 95 -14.42 16.41 18.71
CA SER A 95 -14.42 17.34 17.60
C SER A 95 -15.78 18.02 17.52
N THR A 96 -15.81 19.34 17.51
CA THR A 96 -17.03 20.10 17.22
C THR A 96 -17.30 19.97 15.72
N PRO A 97 -18.40 19.29 15.32
CA PRO A 97 -18.78 19.24 13.92
C PRO A 97 -18.97 20.65 13.38
N ASN A 98 -18.30 21.00 12.29
CA ASN A 98 -18.54 22.27 11.62
C ASN A 98 -19.55 22.07 10.48
N PRO A 99 -20.85 22.36 10.71
CA PRO A 99 -21.91 22.13 9.72
C PRO A 99 -21.78 23.02 8.48
N ALA A 100 -20.95 24.07 8.51
CA ALA A 100 -20.68 24.96 7.37
C ALA A 100 -19.70 24.33 6.36
N LEU A 101 -18.97 23.27 6.74
CA LEU A 101 -18.03 22.57 5.86
C LEU A 101 -18.78 21.66 4.88
N ARG A 102 -19.06 22.18 3.68
CA ARG A 102 -19.53 21.35 2.56
C ARG A 102 -18.34 20.71 1.86
N LEU A 103 -18.41 19.41 1.55
CA LEU A 103 -17.33 18.64 0.91
C LEU A 103 -16.76 19.36 -0.32
N LEU A 104 -17.61 19.82 -1.24
CA LEU A 104 -17.18 20.50 -2.47
C LEU A 104 -16.49 21.84 -2.21
N THR A 105 -16.93 22.58 -1.21
CA THR A 105 -16.31 23.87 -0.82
C THR A 105 -14.95 23.61 -0.17
N SER A 106 -14.85 22.58 0.68
CA SER A 106 -13.60 22.18 1.32
C SER A 106 -12.57 21.71 0.29
N LEU A 107 -12.99 20.93 -0.73
CA LEU A 107 -12.11 20.50 -1.83
C LEU A 107 -11.62 21.69 -2.68
N ARG A 108 -12.45 22.70 -2.92
CA ARG A 108 -12.03 23.93 -3.61
C ARG A 108 -11.10 24.79 -2.78
N GLY A 109 -11.26 24.78 -1.46
CA GLY A 109 -10.44 25.52 -0.49
C GLY A 109 -9.09 24.88 -0.16
N LEU A 110 -8.76 23.73 -0.75
CA LEU A 110 -7.46 23.05 -0.52
C LEU A 110 -6.29 23.97 -0.90
N SER A 111 -5.28 24.05 -0.03
CA SER A 111 -4.11 24.89 -0.26
C SER A 111 -3.41 24.54 -1.57
N PRO A 112 -2.82 25.53 -2.28
CA PRO A 112 -2.08 25.27 -3.52
C PRO A 112 -0.98 24.21 -3.35
N ARG A 113 -0.34 24.21 -2.18
CA ARG A 113 0.71 23.27 -1.81
C ARG A 113 0.18 21.84 -1.69
N PHE A 114 -0.97 21.65 -1.05
CA PHE A 114 -1.63 20.35 -0.94
C PHE A 114 -2.15 19.85 -2.30
N ARG A 115 -2.68 20.74 -3.14
CA ARG A 115 -3.08 20.38 -4.52
C ARG A 115 -1.89 19.92 -5.36
N HIS A 116 -0.72 20.56 -5.19
CA HIS A 116 0.51 20.11 -5.86
C HIS A 116 0.93 18.73 -5.37
N TYR A 117 0.87 18.49 -4.06
CA TYR A 117 1.11 17.16 -3.47
C TYR A 117 0.18 16.09 -4.05
N LEU A 118 -1.13 16.36 -4.12
CA LEU A 118 -2.10 15.42 -4.71
C LEU A 118 -1.79 15.11 -6.18
N ARG A 119 -1.30 16.09 -6.95
CA ARG A 119 -0.87 15.85 -8.34
C ARG A 119 0.35 14.94 -8.40
N ALA A 120 1.31 15.13 -7.51
CA ALA A 120 2.49 14.27 -7.43
C ALA A 120 2.09 12.83 -7.04
N VAL A 121 1.24 12.67 -6.03
CA VAL A 121 0.70 11.36 -5.62
C VAL A 121 -0.10 10.71 -6.74
N GLY A 122 -0.98 11.45 -7.41
CA GLY A 122 -1.79 10.95 -8.52
C GLY A 122 -0.94 10.51 -9.71
N CYS A 123 0.06 11.30 -10.09
CA CYS A 123 0.99 10.96 -11.17
C CYS A 123 1.80 9.70 -10.83
N PHE A 124 2.37 9.63 -9.62
CA PHE A 124 3.06 8.45 -9.12
C PHE A 124 2.14 7.24 -9.10
N GLY A 125 0.94 7.41 -8.54
CA GLY A 125 -0.07 6.37 -8.42
C GLY A 125 -0.54 5.80 -9.76
N CYS A 126 -0.52 6.59 -10.85
CA CYS A 126 -0.80 6.10 -12.20
C CYS A 126 0.25 5.12 -12.73
N GLY A 127 1.44 5.06 -12.11
CA GLY A 127 2.45 4.04 -12.36
C GLY A 127 2.50 2.95 -11.27
N ASP A 128 1.84 3.14 -10.13
CA ASP A 128 1.85 2.22 -8.99
C ASP A 128 0.86 1.06 -9.21
N PHE A 129 1.30 0.10 -10.00
CA PHE A 129 0.53 -1.06 -10.38
C PHE A 129 0.31 -2.05 -9.22
N SER A 130 -0.68 -2.93 -9.36
CA SER A 130 -1.06 -3.88 -8.30
C SER A 130 0.03 -4.92 -8.02
N HIS A 131 0.09 -5.38 -6.77
CA HIS A 131 1.00 -6.45 -6.35
C HIS A 131 0.78 -7.75 -7.14
N SER A 132 -0.45 -7.99 -7.61
CA SER A 132 -0.76 -9.16 -8.46
C SER A 132 0.02 -9.13 -9.77
N LEU A 133 0.22 -7.97 -10.39
CA LEU A 133 1.04 -7.84 -11.60
C LEU A 133 2.52 -8.09 -11.30
N LEU A 134 3.01 -7.69 -10.12
CA LEU A 134 4.39 -8.00 -9.71
C LEU A 134 4.61 -9.49 -9.49
N ILE A 135 3.65 -10.18 -8.85
CA ILE A 135 3.69 -11.64 -8.66
C ILE A 135 3.63 -12.35 -10.02
N MET A 136 2.74 -11.89 -10.91
CA MET A 136 2.61 -12.45 -12.25
C MET A 136 3.90 -12.27 -13.07
N ALA A 137 4.55 -11.11 -12.96
CA ALA A 137 5.85 -10.85 -13.61
C ALA A 137 6.92 -11.83 -13.11
N ALA A 138 7.03 -12.01 -11.78
CA ALA A 138 7.97 -12.98 -11.21
C ALA A 138 7.65 -14.41 -11.64
N THR A 139 6.37 -14.81 -11.66
CA THR A 139 5.95 -16.11 -12.13
C THR A 139 6.39 -16.34 -13.59
N GLN A 140 6.12 -15.39 -14.48
CA GLN A 140 6.47 -15.50 -15.89
C GLN A 140 8.00 -15.59 -16.09
N LEU A 141 8.80 -14.82 -15.36
CA LEU A 141 10.26 -14.90 -15.43
C LEU A 141 10.79 -16.25 -14.94
N LEU A 142 10.21 -16.80 -13.87
CA LEU A 142 10.62 -18.07 -13.29
C LEU A 142 10.20 -19.29 -14.11
N THR A 143 9.19 -19.20 -14.96
CA THR A 143 8.80 -20.31 -15.87
C THR A 143 9.85 -20.64 -16.91
N ALA A 144 10.86 -19.78 -17.12
CA ALA A 144 12.01 -20.09 -17.97
C ALA A 144 12.85 -21.30 -17.47
N HIS A 145 12.83 -21.56 -16.14
CA HIS A 145 13.64 -22.61 -15.50
C HIS A 145 12.84 -23.54 -14.58
N HIS A 146 11.56 -23.29 -14.40
CA HIS A 146 10.71 -24.05 -13.48
C HIS A 146 9.37 -24.38 -14.11
N GLU A 147 8.81 -25.51 -13.72
CA GLU A 147 7.43 -25.87 -14.02
C GLU A 147 6.46 -24.77 -13.54
N PRO A 148 5.34 -24.49 -14.25
CA PRO A 148 4.44 -23.39 -13.93
C PRO A 148 3.97 -23.35 -12.46
N MET A 149 3.66 -24.51 -11.87
CA MET A 149 3.25 -24.60 -10.48
C MET A 149 4.40 -24.19 -9.54
N ARG A 150 5.61 -24.64 -9.80
CA ARG A 150 6.80 -24.30 -9.00
C ARG A 150 7.16 -22.83 -9.14
N ALA A 151 7.08 -22.28 -10.34
CA ALA A 151 7.27 -20.84 -10.60
C ALA A 151 6.28 -19.99 -9.80
N ALA A 152 4.99 -20.36 -9.78
CA ALA A 152 3.98 -19.67 -8.99
C ALA A 152 4.23 -19.76 -7.47
N GLN A 153 4.67 -20.91 -6.96
CA GLN A 153 5.04 -21.07 -5.56
C GLN A 153 6.22 -20.17 -5.17
N LEU A 154 7.27 -20.11 -6.01
CA LEU A 154 8.43 -19.27 -5.79
C LEU A 154 8.06 -17.78 -5.86
N ALA A 155 7.21 -17.37 -6.79
CA ALA A 155 6.68 -16.01 -6.85
C ALA A 155 5.85 -15.64 -5.61
N GLY A 156 5.06 -16.59 -5.09
CA GLY A 156 4.37 -16.44 -3.82
C GLY A 156 5.33 -16.25 -2.64
N LEU A 157 6.44 -17.00 -2.61
CA LEU A 157 7.48 -16.82 -1.60
C LEU A 157 8.16 -15.45 -1.69
N LEU A 158 8.45 -14.96 -2.90
CA LEU A 158 8.96 -13.61 -3.11
C LEU A 158 7.99 -12.53 -2.57
N TYR A 159 6.69 -12.73 -2.75
CA TYR A 159 5.69 -11.83 -2.17
C TYR A 159 5.69 -11.85 -0.64
N VAL A 160 5.90 -13.02 -0.01
CA VAL A 160 6.09 -13.12 1.45
C VAL A 160 7.35 -12.35 1.87
N VAL A 161 8.48 -12.53 1.19
CA VAL A 161 9.72 -11.79 1.45
C VAL A 161 9.47 -10.29 1.40
N ARG A 162 8.80 -9.79 0.35
CA ARG A 162 8.43 -8.38 0.24
C ARG A 162 7.62 -7.88 1.44
N ASN A 163 6.60 -8.63 1.87
CA ASN A 163 5.76 -8.25 3.00
C ASN A 163 6.54 -8.25 4.33
N VAL A 164 7.44 -9.21 4.53
CA VAL A 164 8.35 -9.24 5.69
C VAL A 164 9.23 -8.00 5.70
N VAL A 165 9.87 -7.67 4.58
CA VAL A 165 10.70 -6.46 4.45
C VAL A 165 9.88 -5.21 4.68
N GLN A 166 8.68 -5.11 4.10
CA GLN A 166 7.75 -3.99 4.32
C GLN A 166 7.42 -3.82 5.81
N SER A 167 7.05 -4.90 6.49
CA SER A 167 6.72 -4.86 7.92
C SER A 167 7.91 -4.40 8.78
N LEU A 168 9.08 -5.00 8.55
CA LEU A 168 10.30 -4.68 9.30
C LEU A 168 10.79 -3.25 9.03
N SER A 169 10.63 -2.74 7.82
CA SER A 169 11.09 -1.41 7.42
C SER A 169 10.12 -0.29 7.83
N SER A 170 8.84 -0.56 8.01
CA SER A 170 7.82 0.46 8.25
C SER A 170 8.08 1.30 9.50
N PHE A 171 8.42 0.67 10.63
CA PHE A 171 8.72 1.40 11.86
C PHE A 171 10.03 2.21 11.79
N PRO A 172 11.18 1.65 11.34
CA PRO A 172 12.41 2.41 11.14
C PRO A 172 12.25 3.59 10.19
N VAL A 173 11.52 3.41 9.10
CA VAL A 173 11.18 4.49 8.14
C VAL A 173 10.40 5.60 8.83
N GLY A 174 9.43 5.25 9.67
CA GLY A 174 8.66 6.22 10.45
C GLY A 174 9.54 7.01 11.43
N VAL A 175 10.47 6.34 12.13
CA VAL A 175 11.45 6.99 13.01
C VAL A 175 12.38 7.93 12.23
N LEU A 176 12.82 7.52 11.04
CA LEU A 176 13.64 8.36 10.18
C LEU A 176 12.86 9.60 9.73
N ALA A 177 11.60 9.44 9.36
CA ALA A 177 10.74 10.54 8.95
C ALA A 177 10.49 11.55 10.09
N ASP A 178 10.38 11.09 11.34
CA ASP A 178 10.27 11.99 12.50
C ASP A 178 11.55 12.83 12.71
N ARG A 179 12.73 12.35 12.28
CA ARG A 179 14.02 13.04 12.45
C ARG A 179 14.34 14.02 11.32
N VAL A 180 14.11 13.62 10.08
CA VAL A 180 14.53 14.38 8.88
C VAL A 180 13.37 15.02 8.13
N GLY A 181 12.14 14.77 8.57
CA GLY A 181 10.91 15.18 7.91
C GLY A 181 10.35 14.08 6.99
N PRO A 182 9.01 13.96 6.88
CA PRO A 182 8.40 12.89 6.08
C PRO A 182 8.52 13.10 4.57
N LEU A 183 8.58 14.34 4.09
CA LEU A 183 8.62 14.64 2.65
C LEU A 183 9.92 14.16 1.97
N PRO A 184 11.13 14.41 2.51
CA PRO A 184 12.37 13.88 1.94
C PRO A 184 12.40 12.35 1.91
N VAL A 185 11.95 11.70 3.00
CA VAL A 185 11.91 10.24 3.08
C VAL A 185 10.90 9.66 2.09
N LEU A 186 9.73 10.29 1.92
CA LEU A 186 8.75 9.90 0.92
C LEU A 186 9.31 10.03 -0.51
N ALA A 187 10.08 11.08 -0.81
CA ALA A 187 10.73 11.25 -2.12
C ALA A 187 11.71 10.11 -2.41
N VAL A 188 12.48 9.66 -1.42
CA VAL A 188 13.35 8.46 -1.54
C VAL A 188 12.49 7.22 -1.80
N GLY A 189 11.39 7.04 -1.06
CA GLY A 189 10.47 5.92 -1.29
C GLY A 189 9.88 5.91 -2.71
N TYR A 190 9.47 7.06 -3.21
CA TYR A 190 8.97 7.20 -4.58
C TYR A 190 10.05 6.87 -5.63
N THR A 191 11.30 7.30 -5.37
CA THR A 191 12.44 6.92 -6.22
C THR A 191 12.64 5.40 -6.23
N LEU A 192 12.58 4.74 -5.06
CA LEU A 192 12.68 3.28 -4.96
C LEU A 192 11.51 2.58 -5.68
N GLY A 193 10.30 3.16 -5.64
CA GLY A 193 9.15 2.65 -6.39
C GLY A 193 9.37 2.70 -7.91
N ALA A 194 9.80 3.85 -8.43
CA ALA A 194 10.15 4.00 -9.85
C ALA A 194 11.31 3.04 -10.25
N THR A 195 12.31 2.90 -9.38
CA THR A 195 13.41 1.94 -9.56
C THR A 195 12.89 0.50 -9.59
N THR A 196 11.95 0.14 -8.73
CA THR A 196 11.33 -1.20 -8.74
C THR A 196 10.67 -1.49 -10.09
N ALA A 197 9.87 -0.57 -10.62
CA ALA A 197 9.22 -0.73 -11.92
C ALA A 197 10.26 -0.84 -13.05
N LEU A 198 11.32 -0.01 -12.99
CA LEU A 198 12.42 -0.08 -13.96
C LEU A 198 13.18 -1.41 -13.90
N LEU A 199 13.44 -1.92 -12.69
CA LEU A 199 14.10 -3.23 -12.50
C LEU A 199 13.24 -4.38 -13.03
N VAL A 200 11.91 -4.32 -12.89
CA VAL A 200 11.01 -5.31 -13.52
C VAL A 200 11.11 -5.23 -15.04
N ALA A 201 11.06 -4.04 -15.64
CA ALA A 201 11.23 -3.85 -17.06
C ALA A 201 12.60 -4.41 -17.55
N ALA A 202 13.67 -4.10 -16.82
CA ALA A 202 15.02 -4.59 -17.08
C ALA A 202 15.12 -6.12 -16.96
N ALA A 203 14.44 -6.72 -15.96
CA ALA A 203 14.42 -8.18 -15.80
C ALA A 203 13.81 -8.88 -17.01
N PHE A 204 12.74 -8.32 -17.59
CA PHE A 204 12.19 -8.84 -18.85
C PHE A 204 13.09 -8.56 -20.07
N ALA A 205 13.67 -7.37 -20.15
CA ALA A 205 14.53 -7.00 -21.30
C ALA A 205 15.80 -7.86 -21.38
N TRP A 206 16.40 -8.16 -20.23
CA TRP A 206 17.66 -8.93 -20.14
C TRP A 206 17.45 -10.39 -19.72
N GLN A 207 16.20 -10.85 -19.66
CA GLN A 207 15.83 -12.23 -19.27
C GLN A 207 16.49 -12.66 -17.95
N ILE A 208 16.41 -11.78 -16.93
CA ILE A 208 16.93 -12.06 -15.60
C ILE A 208 15.92 -12.96 -14.87
N THR A 209 16.19 -14.27 -14.87
CA THR A 209 15.30 -15.33 -14.37
C THR A 209 15.79 -15.98 -13.08
N THR A 210 16.92 -15.50 -12.53
CA THR A 210 17.49 -16.06 -11.30
C THR A 210 16.69 -15.63 -10.08
N PHE A 211 16.36 -16.60 -9.21
CA PHE A 211 15.60 -16.36 -8.00
C PHE A 211 16.23 -15.30 -7.08
N SER A 212 17.57 -15.32 -6.93
CA SER A 212 18.30 -14.35 -6.09
C SER A 212 18.17 -12.91 -6.57
N SER A 213 18.19 -12.67 -7.89
CA SER A 213 17.98 -11.33 -8.46
C SER A 213 16.56 -10.83 -8.22
N LEU A 214 15.57 -11.73 -8.33
CA LEU A 214 14.18 -11.41 -8.02
C LEU A 214 13.98 -11.14 -6.52
N VAL A 215 14.68 -11.87 -5.63
CA VAL A 215 14.66 -11.55 -4.19
C VAL A 215 15.10 -10.11 -3.94
N LEU A 216 16.20 -9.65 -4.53
CA LEU A 216 16.67 -8.28 -4.37
C LEU A 216 15.61 -7.25 -4.86
N LEU A 217 14.99 -7.51 -6.00
CA LEU A 217 13.91 -6.69 -6.54
C LEU A 217 12.74 -6.59 -5.54
N PHE A 218 12.29 -7.72 -4.98
CA PHE A 218 11.19 -7.76 -4.02
C PHE A 218 11.56 -7.13 -2.66
N VAL A 219 12.83 -7.17 -2.25
CA VAL A 219 13.33 -6.42 -1.09
C VAL A 219 13.20 -4.92 -1.33
N ILE A 220 13.65 -4.41 -2.48
CA ILE A 220 13.51 -2.99 -2.84
C ILE A 220 12.02 -2.60 -2.88
N ALA A 221 11.17 -3.43 -3.47
CA ALA A 221 9.72 -3.24 -3.49
C ALA A 221 9.12 -3.19 -2.07
N GLY A 222 9.60 -4.01 -1.15
CA GLY A 222 9.17 -4.01 0.25
C GLY A 222 9.51 -2.71 0.98
N VAL A 223 10.74 -2.21 0.81
CA VAL A 223 11.16 -0.94 1.40
C VAL A 223 10.36 0.23 0.83
N TYR A 224 10.20 0.29 -0.50
CA TYR A 224 9.40 1.34 -1.13
C TYR A 224 7.96 1.37 -0.59
N MET A 225 7.31 0.22 -0.48
CA MET A 225 5.95 0.14 0.06
C MET A 225 5.88 0.55 1.53
N ALA A 226 6.89 0.20 2.34
CA ALA A 226 6.97 0.65 3.73
C ALA A 226 7.00 2.18 3.83
N VAL A 227 7.78 2.85 2.97
CA VAL A 227 7.88 4.32 2.93
C VAL A 227 6.56 4.93 2.47
N GLN A 228 6.03 4.50 1.34
CA GLN A 228 4.82 5.06 0.74
C GLN A 228 3.63 4.96 1.71
N GLU A 229 3.34 3.76 2.19
CA GLU A 229 2.15 3.52 3.01
C GLU A 229 2.24 4.14 4.42
N SER A 230 3.45 4.33 4.95
CA SER A 230 3.63 4.96 6.25
C SER A 230 3.61 6.49 6.18
N LEU A 231 4.06 7.09 5.08
CA LEU A 231 4.35 8.52 5.07
C LEU A 231 3.39 9.38 4.25
N GLU A 232 2.60 8.82 3.31
CA GLU A 232 1.66 9.64 2.54
C GLU A 232 0.67 10.39 3.43
N SER A 233 0.04 9.70 4.39
CA SER A 233 -0.87 10.33 5.35
C SER A 233 -0.14 11.28 6.33
N THR A 234 1.11 10.97 6.68
CA THR A 234 1.95 11.82 7.53
C THR A 234 2.27 13.15 6.85
N VAL A 235 2.61 13.14 5.55
CA VAL A 235 2.83 14.36 4.76
C VAL A 235 1.55 15.20 4.66
N VAL A 236 0.38 14.58 4.48
CA VAL A 236 -0.90 15.31 4.50
C VAL A 236 -1.05 16.07 5.81
N ALA A 237 -0.78 15.43 6.95
CA ALA A 237 -0.91 16.07 8.26
C ALA A 237 0.02 17.27 8.47
N GLU A 238 1.11 17.41 7.69
CA GLU A 238 1.97 18.59 7.68
C GLU A 238 1.50 19.71 6.74
N LEU A 239 0.73 19.35 5.71
CA LEU A 239 0.33 20.27 4.64
C LEU A 239 -1.01 20.94 4.87
N VAL A 240 -1.83 20.43 5.80
CA VAL A 240 -3.21 20.87 6.01
C VAL A 240 -3.48 21.20 7.48
N THR A 241 -4.54 21.99 7.73
CA THR A 241 -5.01 22.31 9.08
C THR A 241 -5.84 21.16 9.67
N ARG A 242 -6.01 21.16 10.99
CA ARG A 242 -6.84 20.16 11.68
C ARG A 242 -8.27 20.12 11.16
N GLU A 243 -8.83 21.28 10.79
CA GLU A 243 -10.21 21.42 10.29
C GLU A 243 -10.43 20.74 8.94
N THR A 244 -9.42 20.74 8.06
CA THR A 244 -9.50 20.15 6.72
C THR A 244 -8.88 18.79 6.62
N LEU A 245 -8.33 18.25 7.73
CA LEU A 245 -7.56 16.99 7.75
C LEU A 245 -8.36 15.81 7.21
N GLY A 246 -9.56 15.57 7.71
CA GLY A 246 -10.40 14.46 7.27
C GLY A 246 -10.73 14.51 5.78
N THR A 247 -11.13 15.69 5.28
CA THR A 247 -11.39 15.90 3.85
C THR A 247 -10.15 15.69 3.00
N SER A 248 -8.98 16.12 3.48
CA SER A 248 -7.71 16.00 2.78
C SER A 248 -7.23 14.56 2.72
N LEU A 249 -7.39 13.79 3.80
CA LEU A 249 -7.10 12.35 3.80
C LEU A 249 -8.09 11.59 2.89
N GLY A 250 -9.36 11.98 2.87
CA GLY A 250 -10.34 11.44 1.92
C GLY A 250 -9.96 11.72 0.46
N ALA A 251 -9.49 12.94 0.17
CA ALA A 251 -9.00 13.30 -1.16
C ALA A 251 -7.76 12.48 -1.55
N LEU A 252 -6.79 12.31 -0.63
CA LEU A 252 -5.62 11.43 -0.84
C LEU A 252 -6.06 9.99 -1.14
N GLY A 253 -6.95 9.42 -0.34
CA GLY A 253 -7.46 8.06 -0.54
C GLY A 253 -8.17 7.88 -1.88
N THR A 254 -8.94 8.89 -2.31
CA THR A 254 -9.62 8.88 -3.61
C THR A 254 -8.62 8.93 -4.76
N VAL A 255 -7.64 9.85 -4.70
CA VAL A 255 -6.57 9.96 -5.71
C VAL A 255 -5.79 8.65 -5.82
N ASN A 256 -5.37 8.08 -4.69
CA ASN A 256 -4.65 6.79 -4.66
C ASN A 256 -5.50 5.66 -5.23
N GLY A 257 -6.77 5.55 -4.83
CA GLY A 257 -7.66 4.49 -5.32
C GLY A 257 -7.89 4.56 -6.84
N VAL A 258 -8.20 5.75 -7.36
CA VAL A 258 -8.39 5.97 -8.80
C VAL A 258 -7.09 5.74 -9.58
N ALA A 259 -5.98 6.31 -9.10
CA ALA A 259 -4.69 6.18 -9.76
C ALA A 259 -4.20 4.72 -9.83
N LYS A 260 -4.30 3.96 -8.73
CA LYS A 260 -3.95 2.52 -8.69
C LYS A 260 -4.84 1.66 -9.59
N PHE A 261 -6.12 1.99 -9.70
CA PHE A 261 -7.02 1.33 -10.64
C PHE A 261 -6.57 1.58 -12.08
N LEU A 262 -6.31 2.84 -12.43
CA LEU A 262 -5.82 3.22 -13.75
C LEU A 262 -4.45 2.59 -14.05
N ALA A 263 -3.52 2.61 -13.10
CA ALA A 263 -2.21 1.99 -13.23
C ALA A 263 -2.30 0.50 -13.55
N SER A 264 -3.08 -0.24 -12.76
CA SER A 264 -3.21 -1.70 -12.96
C SER A 264 -3.85 -2.04 -14.30
N THR A 265 -4.85 -1.27 -14.71
CA THR A 265 -5.50 -1.43 -16.02
C THR A 265 -4.52 -1.08 -17.15
N LEU A 266 -3.85 0.06 -17.06
CA LEU A 266 -2.93 0.54 -18.08
C LEU A 266 -1.74 -0.41 -18.26
N VAL A 267 -1.09 -0.79 -17.16
CA VAL A 267 0.04 -1.73 -17.17
C VAL A 267 -0.41 -3.09 -17.71
N GLY A 268 -1.57 -3.60 -17.28
CA GLY A 268 -2.12 -4.86 -17.78
C GLY A 268 -2.42 -4.84 -19.28
N VAL A 269 -3.04 -3.78 -19.79
CA VAL A 269 -3.33 -3.61 -21.22
C VAL A 269 -2.04 -3.50 -22.03
N VAL A 270 -1.10 -2.64 -21.62
CA VAL A 270 0.19 -2.48 -22.34
C VAL A 270 1.00 -3.79 -22.32
N TRP A 271 0.95 -4.53 -21.21
CA TRP A 271 1.59 -5.85 -21.14
C TRP A 271 0.99 -6.83 -22.15
N SER A 272 -0.33 -6.93 -22.21
CA SER A 272 -1.00 -7.90 -23.08
C SER A 272 -0.97 -7.53 -24.57
N THR A 273 -0.88 -6.22 -24.89
CA THR A 273 -0.95 -5.74 -26.29
C THR A 273 0.42 -5.43 -26.90
N LEU A 274 1.41 -5.00 -26.09
CA LEU A 274 2.73 -4.62 -26.55
C LEU A 274 3.81 -5.55 -25.98
N SER A 275 4.23 -5.31 -24.73
CA SER A 275 5.21 -6.15 -24.04
C SER A 275 5.28 -5.83 -22.54
N PRO A 276 5.79 -6.76 -21.71
CA PRO A 276 6.07 -6.48 -20.31
C PRO A 276 7.08 -5.34 -20.12
N VAL A 277 8.10 -5.26 -20.97
CA VAL A 277 9.12 -4.20 -20.94
C VAL A 277 8.49 -2.82 -21.12
N ALA A 278 7.60 -2.67 -22.11
CA ALA A 278 6.89 -1.41 -22.36
C ALA A 278 5.96 -1.07 -21.19
N ALA A 279 5.25 -2.05 -20.65
CA ALA A 279 4.31 -1.88 -19.55
C ALA A 279 4.99 -1.35 -18.27
N PHE A 280 6.06 -2.02 -17.83
CA PHE A 280 6.79 -1.60 -16.63
C PHE A 280 7.68 -0.40 -16.87
N GLY A 281 8.17 -0.19 -18.10
CA GLY A 281 8.84 1.05 -18.51
C GLY A 281 7.93 2.28 -18.43
N LEU A 282 6.69 2.16 -18.89
CA LEU A 282 5.66 3.20 -18.75
C LEU A 282 5.36 3.47 -17.27
N ALA A 283 5.17 2.42 -16.46
CA ALA A 283 4.97 2.54 -15.02
C ALA A 283 6.12 3.31 -14.35
N ALA A 284 7.37 2.94 -14.65
CA ALA A 284 8.57 3.61 -14.14
C ALA A 284 8.63 5.10 -14.55
N GLY A 285 8.26 5.41 -15.78
CA GLY A 285 8.19 6.80 -16.27
C GLY A 285 7.16 7.64 -15.51
N LEU A 286 5.95 7.12 -15.29
CA LEU A 286 4.89 7.79 -14.53
C LEU A 286 5.29 7.96 -13.05
N MET A 287 5.84 6.91 -12.42
CA MET A 287 6.34 6.98 -11.04
C MET A 287 7.49 7.98 -10.92
N GLY A 288 8.41 8.00 -11.88
CA GLY A 288 9.51 8.97 -11.96
C GLY A 288 9.00 10.41 -12.10
N ALA A 289 8.01 10.65 -12.97
CA ALA A 289 7.38 11.96 -13.11
C ALA A 289 6.70 12.41 -11.81
N GLY A 290 5.98 11.52 -11.13
CA GLY A 290 5.38 11.77 -9.82
C GLY A 290 6.44 12.12 -8.76
N THR A 291 7.58 11.43 -8.76
CA THR A 291 8.73 11.70 -7.89
C THR A 291 9.29 13.11 -8.14
N VAL A 292 9.49 13.48 -9.39
CA VAL A 292 9.96 14.84 -9.76
C VAL A 292 8.96 15.90 -9.31
N LEU A 293 7.66 15.69 -9.50
CA LEU A 293 6.63 16.60 -9.01
C LEU A 293 6.68 16.73 -7.48
N LEU A 294 6.91 15.64 -6.75
CA LEU A 294 7.02 15.65 -5.30
C LEU A 294 8.21 16.48 -4.81
N THR A 295 9.38 16.31 -5.44
CA THR A 295 10.61 17.06 -5.08
C THR A 295 10.51 18.55 -5.39
N ARG A 296 9.66 18.95 -6.34
CA ARG A 296 9.38 20.35 -6.68
C ARG A 296 8.31 20.99 -5.81
N LEU A 297 7.87 20.33 -4.74
CA LEU A 297 6.88 20.91 -3.83
C LEU A 297 7.43 22.23 -3.24
N PRO A 298 6.67 23.36 -3.33
CA PRO A 298 7.13 24.64 -2.80
C PRO A 298 7.49 24.51 -1.31
N ARG A 299 8.67 25.01 -0.93
CA ARG A 299 9.08 25.07 0.49
C ARG A 299 8.10 25.98 1.24
N ARG A 300 7.96 25.77 2.55
CA ARG A 300 7.19 26.73 3.38
C ARG A 300 7.82 28.12 3.21
N PRO A 301 6.97 29.18 3.00
CA PRO A 301 7.44 30.55 3.06
C PRO A 301 8.03 30.87 4.43
#